data_be3c5614c53209c99af55f78209e87e4
#
_entry.id   be3c5614c53209c99af55f78209e87e4
#
_cell.length_a   1.000
_cell.length_b   1.000
_cell.length_c   1.000
_cell.angle_alpha   90.00
_cell.angle_beta   90.00
_cell.angle_gamma   90.00
#
_symmetry.space_group_name_H-M   'P 1'
#
loop_
_entity.id
_entity.type
_entity.pdbx_description
1 polymer ?
#
loop_
_entity_poly.entity_id
_entity_poly.type
_entity_poly.pdbx_seq_one_letter_code
_entity_poly.pdbx_strand_id
1 'polypeptide(L)'
;MKQSIKFAMACVLVLMASSAWAKDIVHDTEYYVLEEQNKTQWAEDDKIVDRKLAEFKKQNGDKPPNFLYILIDDIGFGDLGMPELNAIRGYKTPNINEFARESMRFARMYTEPSCTPTRVAFMTGRQPHRNGMGDTAVDISGFGLAEKEVTIAEVFSNAG
;
A
#
# COMPACT_ATOMS: atom_id res chain seq x y z
N MET A 1 -35.81 -23.50 -30.28
CA MET A 1 -35.77 -22.03 -30.06
C MET A 1 -35.91 -21.58 -28.60
N LYS A 2 -36.83 -22.13 -27.78
CA LYS A 2 -37.02 -21.71 -26.38
C LYS A 2 -35.92 -22.07 -25.40
N GLN A 3 -35.11 -23.11 -25.66
CA GLN A 3 -34.01 -23.53 -24.79
C GLN A 3 -32.76 -22.71 -25.01
N SER A 4 -32.47 -22.25 -26.21
CA SER A 4 -31.29 -21.40 -26.50
C SER A 4 -31.41 -19.99 -25.91
N ILE A 5 -32.63 -19.46 -25.76
CA ILE A 5 -32.87 -18.14 -25.16
C ILE A 5 -32.64 -18.18 -23.63
N LYS A 6 -32.99 -19.30 -22.98
CA LYS A 6 -32.76 -19.46 -21.53
C LYS A 6 -31.25 -19.60 -21.19
N PHE A 7 -30.48 -20.22 -22.07
CA PHE A 7 -29.04 -20.33 -21.88
C PHE A 7 -28.31 -19.00 -22.12
N ALA A 8 -28.74 -18.21 -23.12
CA ALA A 8 -28.20 -16.88 -23.37
C ALA A 8 -28.52 -15.90 -22.24
N MET A 9 -29.72 -15.95 -21.67
CA MET A 9 -30.10 -15.12 -20.51
C MET A 9 -29.35 -15.52 -19.24
N ALA A 10 -29.07 -16.80 -19.01
CA ALA A 10 -28.28 -17.24 -17.87
C ALA A 10 -26.79 -16.81 -17.97
N CYS A 11 -26.21 -16.85 -19.18
CA CYS A 11 -24.85 -16.36 -19.41
C CYS A 11 -24.73 -14.84 -19.27
N VAL A 12 -25.73 -14.07 -19.66
CA VAL A 12 -25.75 -12.60 -19.48
C VAL A 12 -25.89 -12.23 -18.01
N LEU A 13 -26.66 -12.99 -17.22
CA LEU A 13 -26.79 -12.78 -15.78
C LEU A 13 -25.52 -13.14 -14.99
N VAL A 14 -24.76 -14.13 -15.46
CA VAL A 14 -23.47 -14.50 -14.83
C VAL A 14 -22.36 -13.49 -15.19
N LEU A 15 -22.40 -12.88 -16.38
CA LEU A 15 -21.46 -11.81 -16.76
C LEU A 15 -21.73 -10.47 -16.08
N MET A 16 -22.95 -10.23 -15.58
CA MET A 16 -23.28 -9.02 -14.81
C MET A 16 -22.99 -9.15 -13.31
N ALA A 17 -22.68 -10.36 -12.81
CA ALA A 17 -22.41 -10.60 -11.39
C ALA A 17 -20.94 -10.43 -11.01
N SER A 18 -20.05 -10.18 -11.96
CA SER A 18 -18.61 -10.04 -11.69
C SER A 18 -18.10 -8.59 -11.62
N SER A 19 -18.97 -7.59 -11.69
CA SER A 19 -18.61 -6.18 -11.59
C SER A 19 -19.01 -5.49 -10.26
N ALA A 20 -19.39 -6.24 -9.27
CA ALA A 20 -19.71 -5.69 -7.96
C ALA A 20 -18.56 -6.07 -7.00
N TRP A 21 -17.89 -5.05 -6.51
CA TRP A 21 -17.09 -5.00 -5.27
C TRP A 21 -15.74 -4.27 -5.38
N ALA A 22 -15.54 -3.39 -6.35
CA ALA A 22 -14.59 -2.33 -6.13
C ALA A 22 -15.27 -1.31 -5.21
N LYS A 23 -14.93 -1.27 -3.94
CA LYS A 23 -15.28 -0.13 -3.08
C LYS A 23 -14.70 1.11 -3.74
N ASP A 24 -15.52 2.08 -4.09
CA ASP A 24 -15.02 3.36 -4.55
C ASP A 24 -14.12 3.94 -3.46
N ILE A 25 -12.88 4.27 -3.82
CA ILE A 25 -11.96 4.90 -2.90
C ILE A 25 -12.49 6.31 -2.63
N VAL A 26 -12.94 6.54 -1.41
CA VAL A 26 -13.38 7.87 -0.98
C VAL A 26 -12.19 8.56 -0.33
N HIS A 27 -11.65 9.54 -1.03
CA HIS A 27 -10.57 10.38 -0.52
C HIS A 27 -11.10 11.39 0.52
N ASP A 28 -10.21 11.90 1.35
CA ASP A 28 -10.55 13.00 2.25
C ASP A 28 -10.55 14.36 1.52
N THR A 29 -11.06 15.38 2.19
CA THR A 29 -11.21 16.72 1.59
C THR A 29 -9.87 17.31 1.12
N GLU A 30 -8.78 17.02 1.84
CA GLU A 30 -7.45 17.51 1.50
C GLU A 30 -6.97 16.96 0.16
N TYR A 31 -7.24 15.70 -0.14
CA TYR A 31 -6.92 15.11 -1.43
C TYR A 31 -7.53 15.91 -2.58
N TYR A 32 -8.82 16.23 -2.51
CA TYR A 32 -9.50 16.96 -3.59
C TYR A 32 -8.97 18.38 -3.76
N VAL A 33 -8.54 19.04 -2.69
CA VAL A 33 -7.89 20.34 -2.76
C VAL A 33 -6.53 20.22 -3.46
N LEU A 34 -5.73 19.23 -3.09
CA LEU A 34 -4.42 18.98 -3.71
C LEU A 34 -4.55 18.55 -5.17
N GLU A 35 -5.53 17.71 -5.49
CA GLU A 35 -5.83 17.29 -6.86
C GLU A 35 -6.11 18.51 -7.76
N GLU A 36 -6.98 19.41 -7.33
CA GLU A 36 -7.29 20.60 -8.12
C GLU A 36 -6.09 21.53 -8.28
N GLN A 37 -5.27 21.69 -7.24
CA GLN A 37 -4.06 22.50 -7.28
C GLN A 37 -2.96 21.90 -8.19
N ASN A 38 -2.87 20.59 -8.28
CA ASN A 38 -1.78 19.88 -8.94
C ASN A 38 -2.22 19.13 -10.21
N LYS A 39 -3.44 19.27 -10.64
CA LYS A 39 -4.08 18.51 -11.73
C LYS A 39 -3.22 18.39 -12.98
N THR A 40 -2.63 19.50 -13.41
CA THR A 40 -1.78 19.52 -14.60
C THR A 40 -0.49 18.73 -14.39
N GLN A 41 0.15 18.91 -13.24
CA GLN A 41 1.39 18.22 -12.91
C GLN A 41 1.13 16.71 -12.76
N TRP A 42 0.09 16.32 -12.05
CA TRP A 42 -0.26 14.90 -11.87
C TRP A 42 -0.58 14.20 -13.18
N ALA A 43 -1.28 14.88 -14.10
CA ALA A 43 -1.55 14.33 -15.41
C ALA A 43 -0.26 14.11 -16.27
N GLU A 44 0.77 14.91 -16.07
CA GLU A 44 2.09 14.67 -16.70
C GLU A 44 2.85 13.55 -16.00
N ASP A 45 2.80 13.50 -14.66
CA ASP A 45 3.41 12.45 -13.86
C ASP A 45 2.80 11.08 -14.18
N ASP A 46 1.47 11.01 -14.33
CA ASP A 46 0.74 9.79 -14.71
C ASP A 46 1.24 9.25 -16.06
N LYS A 47 1.45 10.09 -17.05
CA LYS A 47 2.01 9.65 -18.34
C LYS A 47 3.40 9.04 -18.20
N ILE A 48 4.21 9.58 -17.28
CA ILE A 48 5.55 9.04 -17.00
C ILE A 48 5.44 7.69 -16.31
N VAL A 49 4.55 7.59 -15.33
CA VAL A 49 4.30 6.34 -14.58
C VAL A 49 3.77 5.27 -15.51
N ASP A 50 2.75 5.55 -16.31
CA ASP A 50 2.15 4.61 -17.25
C ASP A 50 3.18 4.06 -18.25
N ARG A 51 4.04 4.92 -18.77
CA ARG A 51 5.13 4.50 -19.66
C ARG A 51 6.09 3.55 -18.96
N LYS A 52 6.53 3.87 -17.73
CA LYS A 52 7.43 3.04 -16.95
C LYS A 52 6.79 1.69 -16.60
N LEU A 53 5.50 1.70 -16.25
CA LEU A 53 4.74 0.47 -15.98
C LEU A 53 4.62 -0.40 -17.23
N ALA A 54 4.37 0.18 -18.39
CA ALA A 54 4.32 -0.54 -19.65
C ALA A 54 5.67 -1.17 -20.01
N GLU A 55 6.76 -0.45 -19.82
CA GLU A 55 8.12 -0.96 -20.01
C GLU A 55 8.42 -2.11 -19.05
N PHE A 56 8.07 -1.95 -17.78
CA PHE A 56 8.24 -2.99 -16.75
C PHE A 56 7.43 -4.26 -17.09
N LYS A 57 6.16 -4.12 -17.43
CA LYS A 57 5.31 -5.24 -17.85
C LYS A 57 5.91 -6.00 -19.03
N LYS A 58 6.38 -5.27 -20.06
CA LYS A 58 7.03 -5.87 -21.22
C LYS A 58 8.27 -6.69 -20.86
N GLN A 59 9.07 -6.21 -19.91
CA GLN A 59 10.28 -6.90 -19.44
C GLN A 59 9.96 -8.14 -18.58
N ASN A 60 8.82 -8.15 -17.88
CA ASN A 60 8.43 -9.20 -16.94
C ASN A 60 7.33 -10.13 -17.48
N GLY A 61 7.10 -10.16 -18.81
CA GLY A 61 6.10 -11.02 -19.43
C GLY A 61 4.67 -10.71 -18.99
N ASP A 62 4.34 -9.42 -18.88
CA ASP A 62 3.05 -8.87 -18.42
C ASP A 62 2.64 -9.24 -16.99
N LYS A 63 3.56 -9.77 -16.19
CA LYS A 63 3.29 -10.10 -14.80
C LYS A 63 3.52 -8.87 -13.92
N PRO A 64 2.62 -8.58 -12.96
CA PRO A 64 2.85 -7.55 -11.96
C PRO A 64 4.02 -7.96 -11.03
N PRO A 65 4.71 -7.00 -10.39
CA PRO A 65 5.74 -7.31 -9.42
C PRO A 65 5.12 -7.91 -8.13
N ASN A 66 5.87 -8.77 -7.48
CA ASN A 66 5.56 -9.14 -6.11
C ASN A 66 6.11 -8.09 -5.15
N PHE A 67 5.35 -7.79 -4.11
CA PHE A 67 5.77 -6.87 -3.05
C PHE A 67 5.97 -7.66 -1.75
N LEU A 68 7.18 -7.57 -1.20
CA LEU A 68 7.47 -8.05 0.14
C LEU A 68 7.75 -6.85 1.03
N TYR A 69 6.87 -6.62 2.01
CA TYR A 69 7.05 -5.59 3.01
C TYR A 69 7.38 -6.20 4.36
N ILE A 70 8.48 -5.75 4.98
CA ILE A 70 8.93 -6.22 6.28
C ILE A 70 8.94 -5.03 7.24
N LEU A 71 8.00 -5.01 8.17
CA LEU A 71 7.96 -4.06 9.27
C LEU A 71 8.59 -4.72 10.50
N ILE A 72 9.67 -4.12 11.00
CA ILE A 72 10.40 -4.62 12.16
C ILE A 72 10.03 -3.76 13.36
N ASP A 73 9.68 -4.41 14.46
CA ASP A 73 9.24 -3.75 15.68
C ASP A 73 10.44 -3.28 16.53
N ASP A 74 10.27 -2.16 17.22
CA ASP A 74 11.21 -1.57 18.17
C ASP A 74 12.65 -1.35 17.63
N ILE A 75 12.78 -1.03 16.34
CA ILE A 75 14.05 -0.75 15.69
C ILE A 75 14.27 0.76 15.56
N GLY A 76 15.36 1.24 16.12
CA GLY A 76 15.78 2.62 16.02
C GLY A 76 16.66 2.91 14.81
N PHE A 77 16.85 4.21 14.53
CA PHE A 77 17.77 4.65 13.48
C PHE A 77 19.18 4.13 13.74
N GLY A 78 19.77 3.48 12.74
CA GLY A 78 21.11 2.93 12.80
C GLY A 78 21.25 1.54 13.43
N ASP A 79 20.14 0.91 13.84
CA ASP A 79 20.19 -0.46 14.36
C ASP A 79 20.42 -1.50 13.25
N LEU A 80 19.96 -1.21 12.04
CA LEU A 80 20.09 -2.09 10.88
C LEU A 80 20.64 -1.35 9.66
N GLY A 81 21.37 -2.05 8.81
CA GLY A 81 21.80 -1.55 7.50
C GLY A 81 22.84 -0.42 7.51
N MET A 82 23.38 -0.07 8.65
CA MET A 82 24.40 0.99 8.84
C MET A 82 25.56 0.46 9.67
N PRO A 83 26.59 -0.13 9.03
CA PRO A 83 27.70 -0.80 9.73
C PRO A 83 28.37 0.06 10.82
N GLU A 84 28.53 1.36 10.56
CA GLU A 84 29.17 2.30 11.46
C GLU A 84 28.40 2.47 12.77
N LEU A 85 27.06 2.55 12.67
CA LEU A 85 26.17 2.70 13.83
C LEU A 85 25.92 1.35 14.51
N ASN A 86 25.80 0.27 13.73
CA ASN A 86 25.68 -1.09 14.26
C ASN A 86 26.85 -1.44 15.18
N ALA A 87 28.07 -1.07 14.80
CA ALA A 87 29.27 -1.34 15.57
C ALA A 87 29.26 -0.65 16.96
N ILE A 88 28.76 0.59 17.02
CA ILE A 88 28.64 1.35 18.27
C ILE A 88 27.63 0.67 19.21
N ARG A 89 26.56 0.09 18.68
CA ARG A 89 25.50 -0.56 19.45
C ARG A 89 25.75 -2.03 19.73
N GLY A 90 26.82 -2.61 19.15
CA GLY A 90 27.18 -4.00 19.34
C GLY A 90 26.41 -5.00 18.46
N TYR A 91 25.64 -4.54 17.50
CA TYR A 91 24.92 -5.41 16.56
C TYR A 91 25.79 -5.81 15.37
N LYS A 92 25.46 -6.96 14.80
CA LYS A 92 26.02 -7.42 13.52
C LYS A 92 24.89 -7.84 12.60
N THR A 93 24.67 -7.07 11.56
CA THR A 93 23.60 -7.34 10.58
C THR A 93 24.17 -7.45 9.16
N PRO A 94 25.07 -8.42 8.89
CA PRO A 94 25.84 -8.45 7.65
C PRO A 94 24.96 -8.56 6.41
N ASN A 95 23.91 -9.37 6.42
CA ASN A 95 23.00 -9.54 5.28
C ASN A 95 22.17 -8.29 5.01
N ILE A 96 21.69 -7.62 6.07
CA ILE A 96 20.94 -6.37 5.92
C ILE A 96 21.87 -5.25 5.46
N ASN A 97 23.10 -5.23 5.96
CA ASN A 97 24.10 -4.25 5.54
C ASN A 97 24.48 -4.42 4.06
N GLU A 98 24.57 -5.66 3.57
CA GLU A 98 24.79 -5.96 2.15
C GLU A 98 23.60 -5.50 1.31
N PHE A 99 22.41 -5.91 1.68
CA PHE A 99 21.17 -5.48 1.01
C PHE A 99 21.03 -3.95 0.98
N ALA A 100 21.36 -3.26 2.07
CA ALA A 100 21.31 -1.81 2.15
C ALA A 100 22.32 -1.11 1.22
N ARG A 101 23.45 -1.75 0.87
CA ARG A 101 24.41 -1.20 -0.11
C ARG A 101 23.89 -1.25 -1.54
N GLU A 102 23.08 -2.25 -1.85
CA GLU A 102 22.50 -2.48 -3.19
C GLU A 102 21.15 -1.80 -3.38
N SER A 103 20.60 -1.19 -2.32
CA SER A 103 19.24 -0.67 -2.28
C SER A 103 19.20 0.85 -2.07
N MET A 104 18.04 1.42 -2.35
CA MET A 104 17.74 2.78 -1.93
C MET A 104 17.53 2.83 -0.41
N ARG A 105 18.20 3.75 0.27
CA ARG A 105 18.05 4.00 1.71
C ARG A 105 17.53 5.40 1.95
N PHE A 106 16.49 5.51 2.75
CA PHE A 106 15.97 6.79 3.20
C PHE A 106 16.64 7.18 4.53
N ALA A 107 17.48 8.21 4.52
CA ALA A 107 18.17 8.69 5.70
C ALA A 107 17.28 9.50 6.65
N ARG A 108 16.14 9.96 6.17
CA ARG A 108 15.17 10.80 6.89
C ARG A 108 13.75 10.32 6.62
N MET A 109 13.47 9.09 6.98
CA MET A 109 12.12 8.53 6.97
C MET A 109 11.68 8.37 8.42
N TYR A 110 10.50 8.87 8.72
CA TYR A 110 9.90 8.80 10.05
C TYR A 110 8.67 7.93 10.00
N THR A 111 8.53 7.06 10.96
CA THR A 111 7.31 6.29 11.23
C THR A 111 6.50 7.03 12.30
N GLU A 112 5.33 6.53 12.58
CA GLU A 112 4.55 7.00 13.73
C GLU A 112 5.23 6.57 15.05
N PRO A 113 4.90 7.22 16.18
CA PRO A 113 5.63 7.03 17.44
C PRO A 113 5.44 5.66 18.11
N SER A 114 4.48 4.85 17.64
CA SER A 114 4.24 3.51 18.19
C SER A 114 3.74 2.51 17.14
N CYS A 115 3.63 1.23 17.52
CA CYS A 115 3.35 0.12 16.62
C CYS A 115 1.97 0.22 15.94
N THR A 116 0.89 0.46 16.68
CA THR A 116 -0.47 0.54 16.12
C THR A 116 -0.61 1.68 15.11
N PRO A 117 -0.27 2.93 15.42
CA PRO A 117 -0.31 4.03 14.46
C PRO A 117 0.53 3.76 13.21
N THR A 118 1.75 3.24 13.36
CA THR A 118 2.62 2.91 12.23
C THR A 118 1.99 1.87 11.31
N ARG A 119 1.41 0.81 11.87
CA ARG A 119 0.74 -0.25 11.10
C ARG A 119 -0.48 0.28 10.37
N VAL A 120 -1.27 1.11 11.02
CA VAL A 120 -2.45 1.73 10.42
C VAL A 120 -2.07 2.70 9.31
N ALA A 121 -1.07 3.57 9.53
CA ALA A 121 -0.56 4.47 8.50
C ALA A 121 -0.08 3.69 7.27
N PHE A 122 0.68 2.62 7.47
CA PHE A 122 1.13 1.75 6.38
C PHE A 122 -0.04 1.09 5.63
N MET A 123 -1.00 0.53 6.38
CA MET A 123 -2.10 -0.21 5.77
C MET A 123 -3.08 0.68 5.01
N THR A 124 -3.28 1.94 5.44
CA THR A 124 -4.30 2.83 4.89
C THR A 124 -3.74 3.98 4.05
N GLY A 125 -2.43 4.24 4.12
CA GLY A 125 -1.82 5.42 3.50
C GLY A 125 -2.24 6.75 4.15
N ARG A 126 -2.89 6.70 5.31
CA ARG A 126 -3.45 7.89 6.00
C ARG A 126 -2.81 8.08 7.36
N GLN A 127 -2.75 9.33 7.79
CA GLN A 127 -2.32 9.65 9.17
C GLN A 127 -3.28 9.01 10.19
N PRO A 128 -2.78 8.30 11.21
CA PRO A 128 -3.59 7.54 12.15
C PRO A 128 -4.64 8.35 12.91
N HIS A 129 -4.37 9.63 13.16
CA HIS A 129 -5.34 10.53 13.80
C HIS A 129 -6.61 10.75 12.97
N ARG A 130 -6.53 10.61 11.63
CA ARG A 130 -7.69 10.77 10.73
C ARG A 130 -8.65 9.58 10.75
N ASN A 131 -8.17 8.42 11.15
CA ASN A 131 -8.98 7.21 11.26
C ASN A 131 -9.21 6.76 12.72
N GLY A 132 -8.86 7.60 13.69
CA GLY A 132 -9.09 7.34 15.12
C GLY A 132 -8.09 6.40 15.77
N MET A 133 -6.98 6.07 15.08
CA MET A 133 -5.99 5.08 15.53
C MET A 133 -4.64 5.73 15.89
N GLY A 134 -4.70 6.96 16.43
CA GLY A 134 -3.50 7.76 16.75
C GLY A 134 -2.73 7.29 18.00
N ASP A 135 -3.27 6.34 18.76
CA ASP A 135 -2.64 5.82 19.96
C ASP A 135 -2.45 4.30 19.89
N THR A 136 -1.65 3.76 20.81
CA THR A 136 -1.43 2.31 20.89
C THR A 136 -2.72 1.62 21.31
N ALA A 137 -3.22 0.71 20.48
CA ALA A 137 -4.33 -0.14 20.85
C ALA A 137 -3.86 -1.13 21.93
N VAL A 138 -4.26 -0.88 23.17
CA VAL A 138 -4.34 -1.94 24.16
C VAL A 138 -5.59 -2.75 23.84
N ASP A 139 -5.55 -4.05 24.07
CA ASP A 139 -6.61 -5.01 23.77
C ASP A 139 -7.94 -4.61 24.44
N ILE A 140 -8.59 -3.61 23.84
CA ILE A 140 -9.93 -3.16 24.23
C ILE A 140 -10.86 -3.67 23.14
N SER A 141 -11.75 -4.57 23.50
CA SER A 141 -12.74 -5.13 22.57
C SER A 141 -13.51 -4.01 21.85
N GLY A 142 -13.49 -4.04 20.53
CA GLY A 142 -14.16 -3.04 19.69
C GLY A 142 -13.28 -1.87 19.24
N PHE A 143 -12.00 -1.82 19.62
CA PHE A 143 -11.05 -0.85 19.10
C PHE A 143 -10.34 -1.42 17.87
N GLY A 144 -10.55 -0.81 16.73
CA GLY A 144 -9.97 -1.26 15.46
C GLY A 144 -10.21 -0.29 14.32
N LEU A 145 -9.65 -0.61 13.18
CA LEU A 145 -9.84 0.17 11.97
C LEU A 145 -11.32 0.10 11.53
N ALA A 146 -11.91 1.25 11.21
CA ALA A 146 -13.30 1.30 10.76
C ALA A 146 -13.47 0.58 9.41
N GLU A 147 -14.59 -0.12 9.23
CA GLU A 147 -14.90 -0.88 8.00
C GLU A 147 -14.88 -0.03 6.70
N LYS A 148 -15.07 1.27 6.83
CA LYS A 148 -15.02 2.21 5.70
C LYS A 148 -13.60 2.50 5.21
N GLU A 149 -12.59 2.22 6.02
CA GLU A 149 -11.19 2.44 5.62
C GLU A 149 -10.77 1.40 4.58
N VAL A 150 -10.09 1.87 3.55
CA VAL A 150 -9.54 1.01 2.49
C VAL A 150 -8.09 0.70 2.84
N THR A 151 -7.76 -0.58 2.81
CA THR A 151 -6.40 -1.03 3.10
C THR A 151 -5.63 -1.36 1.82
N ILE A 152 -4.29 -1.28 1.89
CA ILE A 152 -3.41 -1.70 0.79
C ILE A 152 -3.66 -3.18 0.41
N ALA A 153 -4.06 -4.03 1.35
CA ALA A 153 -4.40 -5.42 1.08
C ALA A 153 -5.65 -5.55 0.19
N GLU A 154 -6.68 -4.73 0.43
CA GLU A 154 -7.87 -4.68 -0.43
C GLU A 154 -7.52 -4.13 -1.82
N VAL A 155 -6.66 -3.11 -1.90
CA VAL A 155 -6.19 -2.57 -3.19
C VAL A 155 -5.47 -3.66 -3.99
N PHE A 156 -4.54 -4.39 -3.41
CA PHE A 156 -3.85 -5.49 -4.10
C PHE A 156 -4.80 -6.64 -4.47
N SER A 157 -5.71 -7.01 -3.58
CA SER A 157 -6.71 -8.04 -3.87
C SER A 157 -7.62 -7.68 -5.05
N ASN A 158 -7.93 -6.40 -5.21
CA ASN A 158 -8.74 -5.92 -6.35
C ASN A 158 -7.94 -5.79 -7.65
N ALA A 159 -6.63 -5.66 -7.55
CA ALA A 159 -5.75 -5.57 -8.71
C ALA A 159 -5.34 -6.93 -9.31
N GLY A 160 -5.57 -8.05 -8.62
CA GLY A 160 -5.32 -9.42 -9.07
C GLY A 160 -4.13 -10.06 -8.36
#